data_733799f75b6632663f41d0f4a1d023e4
#
_entry.id   733799f75b6632663f41d0f4a1d023e4
#
_cell.length_a   1.000
_cell.length_b   1.000
_cell.length_c   1.000
_cell.angle_alpha   90.00
_cell.angle_beta   90.00
_cell.angle_gamma   90.00
#
_symmetry.space_group_name_H-M   'P 1'
#
loop_
_entity.id
_entity.type
_entity.pdbx_description
1 polymer ?
#
loop_
_entity_poly.entity_id
_entity_poly.type
_entity_poly.pdbx_seq_one_letter_code
_entity_poly.pdbx_strand_id
1 'polypeptide(L)'
;MTPTEDYCRRNTSLPDDSLYPIERSIALHTAMPHMASSPYQGALLQMLVSLTHPTIAVEVGTHAGYGAACIAKGMGSHGTLHLIEANDEFENLILHHADLASIRDRINLHIGLAADIIPTLPDGIDFAFIDADKENYDLYYSLLLPKMKPGGLLLLDNMLWYGRVVEYDNDPTHEGRQLRCERETRALHQLNHRITLDPRVDNILLPIRDGLMLCRLR
;
A
#
# COMPACT_ATOMS: atom_id res chain seq x y z
N MET A 1 -13.17 -12.25 8.37
CA MET A 1 -12.28 -11.96 9.53
C MET A 1 -12.23 -13.18 10.43
N THR A 2 -11.06 -13.68 10.71
CA THR A 2 -10.87 -14.82 11.65
C THR A 2 -11.05 -14.36 13.10
N PRO A 3 -11.31 -15.27 14.06
CA PRO A 3 -11.33 -14.93 15.49
C PRO A 3 -10.04 -14.28 16.00
N THR A 4 -8.88 -14.69 15.43
CA THR A 4 -7.58 -14.11 15.75
C THR A 4 -7.47 -12.67 15.26
N GLU A 5 -7.86 -12.38 14.03
CA GLU A 5 -7.87 -11.01 13.50
C GLU A 5 -8.80 -10.09 14.29
N ASP A 6 -9.99 -10.56 14.68
CA ASP A 6 -10.92 -9.78 15.51
C ASP A 6 -10.32 -9.48 16.90
N TYR A 7 -9.66 -10.47 17.52
CA TYR A 7 -8.96 -10.25 18.78
C TYR A 7 -7.85 -9.21 18.64
N CYS A 8 -6.99 -9.33 17.61
CA CYS A 8 -5.92 -8.38 17.35
C CYS A 8 -6.46 -6.96 17.15
N ARG A 9 -7.51 -6.82 16.34
CA ARG A 9 -8.16 -5.52 16.08
C ARG A 9 -8.68 -4.86 17.35
N ARG A 10 -9.35 -5.61 18.21
CA ARG A 10 -9.87 -5.11 19.51
C ARG A 10 -8.79 -4.73 20.51
N ASN A 11 -7.57 -5.25 20.33
CA ASN A 11 -6.41 -4.95 21.18
C ASN A 11 -5.38 -4.04 20.48
N THR A 12 -5.80 -3.31 19.45
CA THR A 12 -4.97 -2.36 18.69
C THR A 12 -5.48 -0.95 18.92
N SER A 13 -4.58 0.00 19.14
CA SER A 13 -4.88 1.43 19.07
C SER A 13 -5.13 1.80 17.61
N LEU A 14 -6.40 1.84 17.24
CA LEU A 14 -6.82 2.19 15.88
C LEU A 14 -6.51 3.68 15.60
N PRO A 15 -6.46 4.09 14.31
CA PRO A 15 -6.33 5.50 13.95
C PRO A 15 -7.40 6.35 14.62
N ASP A 16 -7.07 7.61 14.82
CA ASP A 16 -7.94 8.63 15.45
C ASP A 16 -9.33 8.65 14.82
N ASP A 17 -10.37 8.81 15.64
CA ASP A 17 -11.77 8.97 15.22
C ASP A 17 -11.98 10.09 14.19
N SER A 18 -11.03 11.02 14.04
CA SER A 18 -11.03 12.03 12.97
C SER A 18 -11.03 11.42 11.56
N LEU A 19 -10.62 10.16 11.39
CA LEU A 19 -10.67 9.44 10.11
C LEU A 19 -12.00 8.70 9.86
N TYR A 20 -12.85 8.57 10.88
CA TYR A 20 -14.17 7.93 10.73
C TYR A 20 -15.08 8.56 9.64
N PRO A 21 -15.11 9.91 9.44
CA PRO A 21 -15.83 10.51 8.33
C PRO A 21 -15.38 10.01 6.96
N ILE A 22 -14.08 9.71 6.79
CA ILE A 22 -13.50 9.16 5.55
C ILE A 22 -13.99 7.73 5.35
N GLU A 23 -13.91 6.87 6.36
CA GLU A 23 -14.41 5.49 6.30
C GLU A 23 -15.90 5.46 5.91
N ARG A 24 -16.71 6.31 6.55
CA ARG A 24 -18.12 6.43 6.24
C ARG A 24 -18.37 6.93 4.82
N SER A 25 -17.62 7.92 4.38
CA SER A 25 -17.71 8.45 3.00
C SER A 25 -17.39 7.38 1.97
N ILE A 26 -16.31 6.61 2.17
CA ILE A 26 -15.94 5.49 1.30
C ILE A 26 -17.06 4.46 1.20
N ALA A 27 -17.65 4.09 2.34
CA ALA A 27 -18.75 3.11 2.38
C ALA A 27 -20.01 3.59 1.63
N LEU A 28 -20.23 4.89 1.53
CA LEU A 28 -21.42 5.48 0.88
C LEU A 28 -21.18 5.85 -0.60
N HIS A 29 -19.96 6.18 -1.00
CA HIS A 29 -19.68 6.80 -2.30
C HIS A 29 -18.79 5.95 -3.22
N THR A 30 -18.29 4.79 -2.78
CA THR A 30 -17.52 3.90 -3.64
C THR A 30 -18.27 2.61 -3.93
N ALA A 31 -18.13 2.10 -5.15
CA ALA A 31 -18.74 0.83 -5.54
C ALA A 31 -18.08 -0.39 -4.84
N MET A 32 -16.84 -0.23 -4.40
CA MET A 32 -16.03 -1.30 -3.79
C MET A 32 -15.35 -0.82 -2.48
N PRO A 33 -16.12 -0.50 -1.44
CA PRO A 33 -15.56 0.05 -0.20
C PRO A 33 -14.58 -0.90 0.52
N HIS A 34 -14.67 -2.21 0.27
CA HIS A 34 -13.78 -3.22 0.84
C HIS A 34 -12.36 -3.18 0.24
N MET A 35 -12.12 -2.45 -0.85
CA MET A 35 -10.79 -2.24 -1.42
C MET A 35 -9.96 -1.24 -0.61
N ALA A 36 -10.60 -0.38 0.17
CA ALA A 36 -9.87 0.54 1.05
C ALA A 36 -9.14 -0.21 2.17
N SER A 37 -8.00 0.32 2.57
CA SER A 37 -7.28 -0.16 3.75
C SER A 37 -8.19 -0.15 4.97
N SER A 38 -8.14 -1.20 5.79
CA SER A 38 -8.93 -1.27 7.02
C SER A 38 -8.31 -0.39 8.12
N PRO A 39 -9.07 0.01 9.16
CA PRO A 39 -8.50 0.72 10.31
C PRO A 39 -7.34 -0.01 10.98
N TYR A 40 -7.36 -1.33 11.01
CA TYR A 40 -6.24 -2.14 11.54
C TYR A 40 -4.97 -2.00 10.70
N GLN A 41 -5.09 -2.03 9.37
CA GLN A 41 -3.98 -1.78 8.46
C GLN A 41 -3.53 -0.31 8.52
N GLY A 42 -4.48 0.62 8.60
CA GLY A 42 -4.19 2.04 8.79
C GLY A 42 -3.35 2.32 10.03
N ALA A 43 -3.67 1.66 11.16
CA ALA A 43 -2.87 1.74 12.39
C ALA A 43 -1.44 1.25 12.19
N LEU A 44 -1.26 0.14 11.46
CA LEU A 44 0.07 -0.37 11.14
C LEU A 44 0.85 0.58 10.24
N LEU A 45 0.23 1.10 9.17
CA LEU A 45 0.85 2.09 8.28
C LEU A 45 1.28 3.33 9.08
N GLN A 46 0.36 3.90 9.87
CA GLN A 46 0.66 5.07 10.70
C GLN A 46 1.82 4.81 11.67
N MET A 47 1.87 3.65 12.32
CA MET A 47 2.95 3.28 13.24
C MET A 47 4.29 3.15 12.50
N LEU A 48 4.35 2.42 11.38
CA LEU A 48 5.58 2.25 10.61
C LEU A 48 6.11 3.59 10.08
N VAL A 49 5.21 4.43 9.57
CA VAL A 49 5.56 5.78 9.11
C VAL A 49 6.07 6.64 10.26
N SER A 50 5.44 6.58 11.44
CA SER A 50 5.89 7.35 12.61
C SER A 50 7.27 6.90 13.13
N LEU A 51 7.66 5.65 12.91
CA LEU A 51 8.99 5.13 13.26
C LEU A 51 10.07 5.52 12.25
N THR A 52 9.71 5.68 10.98
CA THR A 52 10.65 6.01 9.90
C THR A 52 10.84 7.51 9.71
N HIS A 53 9.91 8.36 10.22
CA HIS A 53 9.93 9.82 10.11
C HIS A 53 10.21 10.31 8.66
N PRO A 54 9.45 9.87 7.65
CA PRO A 54 9.75 10.19 6.27
C PRO A 54 9.53 11.67 5.95
N THR A 55 10.43 12.22 5.13
CA THR A 55 10.26 13.55 4.52
C THR A 55 9.61 13.46 3.15
N ILE A 56 9.84 12.35 2.43
CA ILE A 56 9.19 12.04 1.15
C ILE A 56 8.58 10.65 1.26
N ALA A 57 7.26 10.59 1.14
CA ALA A 57 6.52 9.33 1.09
C ALA A 57 5.75 9.20 -0.23
N VAL A 58 5.49 7.97 -0.66
CA VAL A 58 4.74 7.65 -1.88
C VAL A 58 3.71 6.58 -1.58
N GLU A 59 2.49 6.75 -2.08
CA GLU A 59 1.47 5.70 -2.13
C GLU A 59 1.09 5.44 -3.59
N VAL A 60 1.13 4.18 -4.01
CA VAL A 60 0.74 3.72 -5.36
C VAL A 60 -0.55 2.93 -5.26
N GLY A 61 -1.63 3.45 -5.83
CA GLY A 61 -2.98 2.93 -5.67
C GLY A 61 -3.69 3.55 -4.46
N THR A 62 -3.98 4.85 -4.55
CA THR A 62 -4.57 5.60 -3.43
C THR A 62 -6.05 5.29 -3.21
N HIS A 63 -6.77 4.81 -4.27
CA HIS A 63 -8.21 4.59 -4.22
C HIS A 63 -8.92 5.84 -3.70
N ALA A 64 -9.63 5.76 -2.58
CA ALA A 64 -10.33 6.89 -1.98
C ALA A 64 -9.55 7.62 -0.86
N GLY A 65 -8.25 7.32 -0.64
CA GLY A 65 -7.36 8.11 0.21
C GLY A 65 -7.36 7.79 1.71
N TYR A 66 -7.92 6.68 2.17
CA TYR A 66 -7.84 6.30 3.59
C TYR A 66 -6.41 5.93 4.00
N GLY A 67 -5.71 5.11 3.18
CA GLY A 67 -4.30 4.79 3.38
C GLY A 67 -3.43 6.04 3.42
N ALA A 68 -3.65 6.95 2.46
CA ALA A 68 -3.00 8.26 2.41
C ALA A 68 -3.16 9.05 3.71
N ALA A 69 -4.39 9.10 4.26
CA ALA A 69 -4.66 9.79 5.51
C ALA A 69 -3.88 9.18 6.70
N CYS A 70 -3.81 7.85 6.78
CA CYS A 70 -3.04 7.14 7.81
C CYS A 70 -1.54 7.39 7.67
N ILE A 71 -0.99 7.32 6.45
CA ILE A 71 0.41 7.61 6.16
C ILE A 71 0.75 9.04 6.55
N ALA A 72 -0.02 10.02 6.06
CA ALA A 72 0.22 11.43 6.35
C ALA A 72 0.12 11.78 7.85
N LYS A 73 -0.79 11.14 8.59
CA LYS A 73 -0.87 11.27 10.07
C LYS A 73 0.39 10.72 10.74
N GLY A 74 0.93 9.58 10.25
CA GLY A 74 2.18 9.01 10.75
C GLY A 74 3.41 9.89 10.47
N MET A 75 3.42 10.65 9.37
CA MET A 75 4.48 11.61 9.02
C MET A 75 4.55 12.83 9.98
N GLY A 76 3.52 13.04 10.78
CA GLY A 76 3.42 14.25 11.62
C GLY A 76 3.11 15.50 10.80
N SER A 77 3.74 16.65 11.17
CA SER A 77 3.49 17.94 10.52
C SER A 77 4.43 18.26 9.36
N HIS A 78 5.40 17.40 9.06
CA HIS A 78 6.46 17.65 8.08
C HIS A 78 6.47 16.57 6.99
N GLY A 79 7.00 16.94 5.84
CA GLY A 79 7.16 16.05 4.70
C GLY A 79 6.01 16.12 3.68
N THR A 80 6.27 15.53 2.53
CA THR A 80 5.37 15.49 1.37
C THR A 80 4.99 14.05 1.04
N LEU A 81 3.70 13.80 0.85
CA LEU A 81 3.17 12.53 0.42
C LEU A 81 2.71 12.62 -1.04
N HIS A 82 3.36 11.86 -1.92
CA HIS A 82 2.95 11.70 -3.30
C HIS A 82 1.93 10.56 -3.38
N LEU A 83 0.75 10.86 -3.93
CA LEU A 83 -0.35 9.92 -4.14
C LEU A 83 -0.48 9.65 -5.62
N ILE A 84 -0.55 8.39 -6.02
CA ILE A 84 -0.73 7.99 -7.42
C ILE A 84 -2.02 7.17 -7.53
N GLU A 85 -2.96 7.64 -8.36
CA GLU A 85 -4.22 6.97 -8.63
C GLU A 85 -4.48 6.93 -10.14
N ALA A 86 -4.80 5.75 -10.66
CA ALA A 86 -5.04 5.56 -12.08
C ALA A 86 -6.45 5.96 -12.52
N ASN A 87 -7.43 5.86 -11.62
CA ASN A 87 -8.82 6.21 -11.89
C ASN A 87 -9.11 7.66 -11.52
N ASP A 88 -9.32 8.50 -12.52
CA ASP A 88 -9.61 9.94 -12.37
C ASP A 88 -10.94 10.23 -11.66
N GLU A 89 -11.88 9.29 -11.63
CA GLU A 89 -13.14 9.42 -10.88
C GLU A 89 -12.91 9.59 -9.38
N PHE A 90 -11.78 9.12 -8.85
CA PHE A 90 -11.43 9.27 -7.44
C PHE A 90 -10.80 10.61 -7.08
N GLU A 91 -10.38 11.42 -8.04
CA GLU A 91 -9.66 12.68 -7.78
C GLU A 91 -10.37 13.57 -6.76
N ASN A 92 -11.62 13.92 -7.02
CA ASN A 92 -12.39 14.79 -6.13
C ASN A 92 -12.63 14.17 -4.75
N LEU A 93 -12.81 12.85 -4.68
CA LEU A 93 -13.03 12.15 -3.43
C LEU A 93 -11.75 12.11 -2.57
N ILE A 94 -10.59 11.82 -3.20
CA ILE A 94 -9.27 11.86 -2.53
C ILE A 94 -9.01 13.25 -1.96
N LEU A 95 -9.25 14.30 -2.74
CA LEU A 95 -9.04 15.67 -2.33
C LEU A 95 -9.98 16.09 -1.18
N HIS A 96 -11.24 15.69 -1.24
CA HIS A 96 -12.20 15.89 -0.14
C HIS A 96 -11.77 15.17 1.14
N HIS A 97 -11.32 13.94 1.03
CA HIS A 97 -10.82 13.18 2.19
C HIS A 97 -9.51 13.74 2.75
N ALA A 98 -8.65 14.28 1.90
CA ALA A 98 -7.45 15.00 2.34
C ALA A 98 -7.81 16.26 3.17
N ASP A 99 -8.87 16.99 2.79
CA ASP A 99 -9.38 18.11 3.56
C ASP A 99 -9.94 17.65 4.92
N LEU A 100 -10.75 16.58 4.95
CA LEU A 100 -11.28 15.98 6.19
C LEU A 100 -10.15 15.53 7.15
N ALA A 101 -9.09 14.97 6.61
CA ALA A 101 -7.92 14.54 7.40
C ALA A 101 -6.96 15.70 7.76
N SER A 102 -7.18 16.92 7.23
CA SER A 102 -6.28 18.07 7.36
C SER A 102 -4.86 17.80 6.87
N ILE A 103 -4.75 17.14 5.71
CA ILE A 103 -3.47 16.78 5.06
C ILE A 103 -3.31 17.39 3.66
N ARG A 104 -4.28 18.19 3.20
CA ARG A 104 -4.36 18.70 1.82
C ARG A 104 -3.11 19.45 1.36
N ASP A 105 -2.51 20.20 2.23
CA ASP A 105 -1.31 21.00 1.97
C ASP A 105 0.00 20.18 1.94
N ARG A 106 -0.07 18.90 2.28
CA ARG A 106 1.08 18.00 2.34
C ARG A 106 1.03 16.86 1.33
N ILE A 107 -0.01 16.81 0.50
CA ILE A 107 -0.15 15.80 -0.55
C ILE A 107 0.14 16.40 -1.93
N ASN A 108 0.77 15.61 -2.78
CA ASN A 108 0.84 15.82 -4.23
C ASN A 108 0.09 14.67 -4.91
N LEU A 109 -1.12 14.94 -5.38
CA LEU A 109 -1.94 13.95 -6.08
C LEU A 109 -1.56 13.92 -7.57
N HIS A 110 -1.29 12.73 -8.07
CA HIS A 110 -1.00 12.44 -9.46
C HIS A 110 -2.06 11.48 -9.99
N ILE A 111 -2.84 11.92 -10.96
CA ILE A 111 -3.81 11.07 -11.66
C ILE A 111 -3.17 10.53 -12.94
N GLY A 112 -3.11 9.20 -13.05
CA GLY A 112 -2.55 8.48 -14.20
C GLY A 112 -1.86 7.17 -13.84
N LEU A 113 -1.23 6.55 -14.83
CA LEU A 113 -0.56 5.27 -14.65
C LEU A 113 0.71 5.41 -13.79
N ALA A 114 0.86 4.57 -12.79
CA ALA A 114 2.00 4.62 -11.88
C ALA A 114 3.33 4.39 -12.61
N ALA A 115 3.34 3.58 -13.66
CA ALA A 115 4.52 3.35 -14.50
C ALA A 115 5.08 4.62 -15.15
N ASP A 116 4.21 5.57 -15.49
CA ASP A 116 4.59 6.84 -16.10
C ASP A 116 4.93 7.91 -15.06
N ILE A 117 4.27 7.86 -13.90
CA ILE A 117 4.41 8.86 -12.84
C ILE A 117 5.64 8.60 -11.96
N ILE A 118 5.89 7.35 -11.53
CA ILE A 118 7.02 7.01 -10.64
C ILE A 118 8.36 7.55 -11.14
N PRO A 119 8.71 7.45 -12.44
CA PRO A 119 9.96 8.01 -12.96
C PRO A 119 10.11 9.52 -12.74
N THR A 120 9.00 10.27 -12.67
CA THR A 120 8.99 11.74 -12.50
C THR A 120 9.09 12.20 -11.05
N LEU A 121 8.88 11.29 -10.08
CA LEU A 121 8.97 11.60 -8.66
C LEU A 121 10.39 12.01 -8.26
N PRO A 122 10.56 12.78 -7.18
CA PRO A 122 11.87 13.10 -6.65
C PRO A 122 12.62 11.85 -6.19
N ASP A 123 13.94 11.90 -6.19
CA ASP A 123 14.79 10.91 -5.54
C ASP A 123 14.85 11.16 -4.01
N GLY A 124 15.31 10.15 -3.26
CA GLY A 124 15.42 10.26 -1.81
C GLY A 124 14.13 9.92 -1.06
N ILE A 125 13.28 9.07 -1.64
CA ILE A 125 12.05 8.58 -1.02
C ILE A 125 12.41 7.78 0.24
N ASP A 126 11.78 8.13 1.37
CA ASP A 126 11.97 7.47 2.66
C ASP A 126 11.01 6.31 2.89
N PHE A 127 9.80 6.45 2.37
CA PHE A 127 8.70 5.50 2.56
C PHE A 127 7.89 5.35 1.29
N ALA A 128 7.59 4.12 0.91
CA ALA A 128 6.68 3.85 -0.19
C ALA A 128 5.71 2.71 0.18
N PHE A 129 4.46 2.84 -0.27
CA PHE A 129 3.42 1.82 -0.11
C PHE A 129 2.79 1.51 -1.48
N ILE A 130 2.81 0.24 -1.87
CA ILE A 130 2.21 -0.25 -3.12
C ILE A 130 0.97 -1.05 -2.78
N ASP A 131 -0.20 -0.56 -3.20
CA ASP A 131 -1.50 -1.23 -3.14
C ASP A 131 -2.32 -0.94 -4.41
N ALA A 132 -1.81 -1.39 -5.55
CA ALA A 132 -2.35 -1.14 -6.88
C ALA A 132 -2.68 -2.45 -7.62
N ASP A 133 -2.63 -2.43 -8.95
CA ASP A 133 -2.82 -3.60 -9.81
C ASP A 133 -1.65 -4.58 -9.70
N LYS A 134 -1.93 -5.81 -9.30
CA LYS A 134 -0.95 -6.81 -8.86
C LYS A 134 -0.02 -7.29 -9.98
N GLU A 135 -0.49 -7.28 -11.23
CA GLU A 135 0.32 -7.67 -12.39
C GLU A 135 1.54 -6.74 -12.62
N ASN A 136 1.44 -5.46 -12.16
CA ASN A 136 2.48 -4.46 -12.35
C ASN A 136 3.36 -4.20 -11.09
N TYR A 137 3.18 -4.95 -10.01
CA TYR A 137 3.96 -4.76 -8.78
C TYR A 137 5.47 -4.90 -9.00
N ASP A 138 5.90 -5.83 -9.84
CA ASP A 138 7.33 -6.01 -10.17
C ASP A 138 7.92 -4.80 -10.89
N LEU A 139 7.13 -4.17 -11.77
CA LEU A 139 7.50 -2.92 -12.44
C LEU A 139 7.60 -1.77 -11.42
N TYR A 140 6.58 -1.61 -10.55
CA TYR A 140 6.58 -0.55 -9.54
C TYR A 140 7.73 -0.70 -8.54
N TYR A 141 8.02 -1.91 -8.10
CA TYR A 141 9.20 -2.23 -7.29
C TYR A 141 10.49 -1.79 -8.00
N SER A 142 10.62 -2.13 -9.29
CA SER A 142 11.81 -1.82 -10.08
C SER A 142 12.01 -0.31 -10.29
N LEU A 143 10.91 0.45 -10.42
CA LEU A 143 10.94 1.89 -10.62
C LEU A 143 11.15 2.67 -9.32
N LEU A 144 10.55 2.22 -8.20
CA LEU A 144 10.66 2.90 -6.90
C LEU A 144 12.01 2.66 -6.23
N LEU A 145 12.53 1.43 -6.26
CA LEU A 145 13.71 1.07 -5.50
C LEU A 145 14.94 1.97 -5.77
N PRO A 146 15.26 2.35 -7.02
CA PRO A 146 16.38 3.27 -7.30
C PRO A 146 16.16 4.70 -6.79
N LYS A 147 14.91 5.10 -6.53
CA LYS A 147 14.55 6.43 -6.03
C LYS A 147 14.51 6.52 -4.51
N MET A 148 14.51 5.38 -3.85
CA MET A 148 14.52 5.32 -2.40
C MET A 148 15.94 5.50 -1.85
N LYS A 149 16.04 6.09 -0.67
CA LYS A 149 17.34 6.24 0.02
C LYS A 149 17.67 5.03 0.90
N PRO A 150 18.96 4.81 1.19
CA PRO A 150 19.36 3.79 2.17
C PRO A 150 18.62 3.94 3.50
N GLY A 151 18.15 2.83 4.06
CA GLY A 151 17.29 2.82 5.24
C GLY A 151 15.80 3.07 4.98
N GLY A 152 15.43 3.48 3.76
CA GLY A 152 14.03 3.67 3.37
C GLY A 152 13.21 2.39 3.44
N LEU A 153 11.92 2.50 3.67
CA LEU A 153 10.99 1.39 3.86
C LEU A 153 9.97 1.35 2.71
N LEU A 154 9.94 0.23 1.99
CA LEU A 154 8.96 -0.06 0.95
C LEU A 154 8.02 -1.17 1.44
N LEU A 155 6.72 -0.92 1.38
CA LEU A 155 5.67 -1.88 1.70
C LEU A 155 4.90 -2.27 0.45
N LEU A 156 4.55 -3.57 0.34
CA LEU A 156 3.66 -4.07 -0.71
C LEU A 156 2.53 -4.88 -0.07
N ASP A 157 1.29 -4.51 -0.38
CA ASP A 157 0.09 -5.19 0.14
C ASP A 157 -0.33 -6.38 -0.72
N ASN A 158 -1.15 -7.26 -0.13
CA ASN A 158 -1.74 -8.44 -0.76
C ASN A 158 -0.74 -9.48 -1.32
N MET A 159 0.45 -9.58 -0.75
CA MET A 159 1.51 -10.44 -1.25
C MET A 159 1.26 -11.94 -1.04
N LEU A 160 0.21 -12.33 -0.29
CA LEU A 160 -0.29 -13.71 -0.18
C LEU A 160 -1.53 -13.98 -1.05
N TRP A 161 -2.20 -12.95 -1.53
CA TRP A 161 -3.30 -12.99 -2.49
C TRP A 161 -4.36 -14.03 -2.15
N TYR A 162 -5.05 -13.85 -1.00
CA TYR A 162 -6.07 -14.80 -0.48
C TYR A 162 -5.54 -16.23 -0.29
N GLY A 163 -4.22 -16.38 0.01
CA GLY A 163 -3.56 -17.68 0.14
C GLY A 163 -3.19 -18.34 -1.19
N ARG A 164 -3.61 -17.79 -2.33
CA ARG A 164 -3.38 -18.36 -3.67
C ARG A 164 -1.90 -18.45 -4.03
N VAL A 165 -1.07 -17.54 -3.53
CA VAL A 165 0.39 -17.59 -3.74
C VAL A 165 0.97 -18.84 -3.08
N VAL A 166 0.50 -19.20 -1.88
CA VAL A 166 0.93 -20.43 -1.17
C VAL A 166 0.43 -21.68 -1.89
N GLU A 167 -0.82 -21.68 -2.37
CA GLU A 167 -1.37 -22.78 -3.16
C GLU A 167 -0.60 -22.95 -4.48
N TYR A 168 -0.24 -21.85 -5.13
CA TYR A 168 0.55 -21.83 -6.37
C TYR A 168 1.95 -22.41 -6.16
N ASP A 169 2.62 -22.10 -5.06
CA ASP A 169 3.93 -22.62 -4.70
C ASP A 169 3.90 -24.15 -4.48
N ASN A 170 2.82 -24.65 -3.85
CA ASN A 170 2.65 -26.07 -3.55
C ASN A 170 2.16 -26.92 -4.73
N ASP A 171 1.50 -26.33 -5.72
CA ASP A 171 0.99 -27.03 -6.92
C ASP A 171 1.39 -26.29 -8.22
N PRO A 172 2.57 -26.58 -8.77
CA PRO A 172 3.06 -25.93 -9.97
C PRO A 172 2.32 -26.32 -11.27
N THR A 173 1.42 -27.31 -11.24
CA THR A 173 0.68 -27.74 -12.46
C THR A 173 -0.41 -26.75 -12.86
N HIS A 174 -0.98 -26.04 -11.90
CA HIS A 174 -1.97 -24.97 -12.07
C HIS A 174 -3.22 -25.35 -12.89
N GLU A 175 -3.54 -26.63 -12.98
CA GLU A 175 -4.69 -27.11 -13.76
C GLU A 175 -6.02 -26.67 -13.14
N GLY A 176 -6.90 -26.06 -13.95
CA GLY A 176 -8.27 -25.69 -13.55
C GLY A 176 -8.45 -24.31 -12.90
N ARG A 177 -7.45 -23.45 -12.86
CA ARG A 177 -7.54 -22.10 -12.25
C ARG A 177 -8.10 -21.05 -13.24
N GLN A 178 -8.79 -20.02 -12.70
CA GLN A 178 -9.29 -18.91 -13.51
C GLN A 178 -8.13 -18.02 -13.98
N LEU A 179 -7.99 -17.82 -15.29
CA LEU A 179 -6.87 -17.11 -15.95
C LEU A 179 -6.48 -15.76 -15.32
N ARG A 180 -7.45 -14.93 -14.90
CA ARG A 180 -7.14 -13.61 -14.30
C ARG A 180 -6.45 -13.77 -12.95
N CYS A 181 -7.05 -14.53 -12.03
CA CYS A 181 -6.46 -14.76 -10.71
C CYS A 181 -5.11 -15.47 -10.78
N GLU A 182 -4.86 -16.25 -11.84
CA GLU A 182 -3.58 -16.93 -12.06
C GLU A 182 -2.46 -15.96 -12.45
N ARG A 183 -2.73 -14.95 -13.28
CA ARG A 183 -1.72 -13.95 -13.67
C ARG A 183 -1.25 -13.14 -12.47
N GLU A 184 -2.18 -12.60 -11.68
CA GLU A 184 -1.90 -11.84 -10.47
C GLU A 184 -1.14 -12.72 -9.45
N THR A 185 -1.59 -13.96 -9.22
CA THR A 185 -0.95 -14.92 -8.32
C THR A 185 0.47 -15.22 -8.74
N ARG A 186 0.70 -15.48 -10.03
CA ARG A 186 2.03 -15.74 -10.59
C ARG A 186 2.95 -14.53 -10.46
N ALA A 187 2.44 -13.34 -10.77
CA ALA A 187 3.22 -12.10 -10.67
C ALA A 187 3.69 -11.87 -9.22
N LEU A 188 2.79 -12.00 -8.25
CA LEU A 188 3.12 -11.84 -6.83
C LEU A 188 4.06 -12.93 -6.32
N HIS A 189 3.86 -14.20 -6.72
CA HIS A 189 4.76 -15.30 -6.37
C HIS A 189 6.18 -15.03 -6.90
N GLN A 190 6.32 -14.66 -8.17
CA GLN A 190 7.61 -14.34 -8.78
C GLN A 190 8.27 -13.14 -8.09
N LEU A 191 7.50 -12.11 -7.76
CA LEU A 191 8.01 -10.94 -7.06
C LEU A 191 8.47 -11.28 -5.63
N ASN A 192 7.74 -12.12 -4.88
CA ASN A 192 8.18 -12.58 -3.57
C ASN A 192 9.56 -13.24 -3.63
N HIS A 193 9.76 -14.14 -4.60
CA HIS A 193 11.06 -14.78 -4.80
C HIS A 193 12.15 -13.77 -5.21
N ARG A 194 11.85 -12.87 -6.14
CA ARG A 194 12.78 -11.82 -6.57
C ARG A 194 13.22 -10.94 -5.42
N ILE A 195 12.28 -10.45 -4.59
CA ILE A 195 12.59 -9.62 -3.44
C ILE A 195 13.48 -10.35 -2.45
N THR A 196 13.18 -11.63 -2.17
CA THR A 196 13.98 -12.45 -1.23
C THR A 196 15.43 -12.62 -1.69
N LEU A 197 15.69 -12.60 -3.00
CA LEU A 197 17.03 -12.73 -3.59
C LEU A 197 17.69 -11.38 -3.89
N ASP A 198 16.98 -10.25 -3.70
CA ASP A 198 17.53 -8.92 -4.00
C ASP A 198 18.52 -8.46 -2.92
N PRO A 199 19.83 -8.35 -3.22
CA PRO A 199 20.83 -7.96 -2.22
C PRO A 199 20.72 -6.52 -1.73
N ARG A 200 19.89 -5.70 -2.36
CA ARG A 200 19.70 -4.28 -2.02
C ARG A 200 18.74 -4.07 -0.86
N VAL A 201 18.00 -5.10 -0.46
CA VAL A 201 16.97 -4.98 0.59
C VAL A 201 17.12 -6.08 1.65
N ASP A 202 16.66 -5.75 2.87
CA ASP A 202 16.28 -6.72 3.88
C ASP A 202 14.75 -6.81 3.85
N ASN A 203 14.18 -8.01 3.73
CA ASN A 203 12.74 -8.18 3.60
C ASN A 203 12.14 -9.11 4.64
N ILE A 204 10.85 -8.89 4.92
CA ILE A 204 10.00 -9.79 5.68
C ILE A 204 8.59 -9.80 5.10
N LEU A 205 8.04 -10.98 4.87
CA LEU A 205 6.63 -11.17 4.48
C LEU A 205 5.82 -11.53 5.72
N LEU A 206 4.93 -10.63 6.13
CA LEU A 206 4.06 -10.80 7.29
C LEU A 206 2.69 -11.35 6.87
N PRO A 207 2.15 -12.38 7.56
CA PRO A 207 0.81 -12.90 7.27
C PRO A 207 -0.27 -12.04 7.94
N ILE A 208 -0.26 -10.73 7.66
CA ILE A 208 -1.26 -9.76 8.13
C ILE A 208 -2.24 -9.53 7.00
N ARG A 209 -3.53 -9.72 7.25
CA ARG A 209 -4.58 -9.67 6.24
C ARG A 209 -4.24 -10.58 5.06
N ASP A 210 -4.01 -9.99 3.90
CA ASP A 210 -3.70 -10.69 2.65
C ASP A 210 -2.19 -10.75 2.34
N GLY A 211 -1.36 -10.56 3.36
CA GLY A 211 0.09 -10.57 3.28
C GLY A 211 0.70 -9.20 3.03
N LEU A 212 1.55 -8.75 3.93
CA LEU A 212 2.28 -7.49 3.82
C LEU A 212 3.79 -7.77 3.71
N MET A 213 4.38 -7.44 2.56
CA MET A 213 5.84 -7.47 2.38
C MET A 213 6.43 -6.14 2.84
N LEU A 214 7.40 -6.20 3.73
CA LEU A 214 8.22 -5.06 4.14
C LEU A 214 9.62 -5.24 3.55
N CYS A 215 10.14 -4.20 2.89
CA CYS A 215 11.49 -4.16 2.34
C CYS A 215 12.20 -2.92 2.88
N ARG A 216 13.29 -3.12 3.62
CA ARG A 216 14.17 -2.03 4.05
C ARG A 216 15.38 -1.96 3.13
N LEU A 217 15.64 -0.80 2.52
CA LEU A 217 16.85 -0.61 1.72
C LEU A 217 18.11 -0.67 2.61
N ARG A 218 19.14 -1.38 2.12
CA ARG A 218 20.45 -1.46 2.76
C ARG A 218 21.29 -0.22 2.53
#